data_0d67bf23564871da88f5227953200247
#
_entry.id   0d67bf23564871da88f5227953200247
#
_cell.length_a   1.000
_cell.length_b   1.000
_cell.length_c   1.000
_cell.angle_alpha   90.00
_cell.angle_beta   90.00
_cell.angle_gamma   90.00
#
_symmetry.space_group_name_H-M   'P 1'
#
loop_
_entity.id
_entity.type
_entity.pdbx_description
1 polymer ?
#
loop_
_entity_poly.entity_id
_entity_poly.type
_entity_poly.pdbx_seq_one_letter_code
_entity_poly.pdbx_strand_id
1 'polypeptide(L)'
;MSGGISNYSFGNTPSDDAKKLQWVKIKDGDKTLLICDRVILVNVTWNDLNSAGWIFGKEVNIDGAKYKLRSLTGGTGPRSANDWYSGGTPTNNEWDRFVTREEVITGLPAPVSSDLDSSLNSTDLSSAHNQLWNWMGVYTWCQETYSSNTSYRAIRGCDSARYWVSINAAYSNPNVGFRPAL
;
A
#
# COMPACT_ATOMS: atom_id res chain seq x y z
N MET A 1 -16.28 -15.09 9.33
CA MET A 1 -15.21 -15.99 9.78
C MET A 1 -13.93 -15.17 9.78
N SER A 2 -13.45 -14.76 10.95
CA SER A 2 -12.15 -14.12 11.11
C SER A 2 -11.08 -15.21 11.01
N GLY A 3 -10.73 -15.59 9.80
CA GLY A 3 -9.56 -16.40 9.57
C GLY A 3 -8.34 -15.53 9.78
N GLY A 4 -7.68 -15.66 10.92
CA GLY A 4 -6.42 -14.95 11.15
C GLY A 4 -5.43 -15.25 10.03
N ILE A 5 -4.55 -14.29 9.73
CA ILE A 5 -3.54 -14.42 8.66
C ILE A 5 -2.48 -15.50 8.93
N SER A 6 -2.59 -16.23 10.05
CA SER A 6 -1.72 -17.34 10.43
C SER A 6 -1.60 -18.44 9.36
N ASN A 7 -2.59 -18.55 8.47
CA ASN A 7 -2.60 -19.52 7.37
C ASN A 7 -1.92 -19.04 6.09
N TYR A 8 -1.46 -17.79 6.05
CA TYR A 8 -0.76 -17.24 4.90
C TYR A 8 0.74 -17.16 5.16
N SER A 9 1.51 -17.54 4.18
CA SER A 9 2.96 -17.41 4.20
C SER A 9 3.46 -16.95 2.84
N PHE A 10 4.54 -16.17 2.85
CA PHE A 10 5.28 -15.89 1.63
C PHE A 10 6.24 -17.05 1.39
N GLY A 11 6.20 -17.61 0.20
CA GLY A 11 7.05 -18.71 -0.25
C GLY A 11 7.71 -18.38 -1.57
N ASN A 12 8.32 -19.41 -2.17
CA ASN A 12 9.00 -19.28 -3.45
C ASN A 12 8.04 -18.90 -4.58
N THR A 13 8.60 -18.27 -5.60
CA THR A 13 7.86 -17.89 -6.82
C THR A 13 7.22 -19.13 -7.46
N PRO A 14 5.90 -19.14 -7.65
CA PRO A 14 5.23 -20.28 -8.28
C PRO A 14 5.64 -20.43 -9.75
N SER A 15 5.63 -21.65 -10.27
CA SER A 15 5.89 -21.92 -11.69
C SER A 15 4.78 -21.42 -12.62
N ASP A 16 3.55 -21.32 -12.10
CA ASP A 16 2.39 -20.83 -12.84
C ASP A 16 2.41 -19.28 -12.86
N ASP A 17 2.58 -18.70 -14.05
CA ASP A 17 2.66 -17.25 -14.24
C ASP A 17 1.41 -16.51 -13.74
N ALA A 18 0.24 -17.13 -13.83
CA ALA A 18 -1.01 -16.54 -13.35
C ALA A 18 -1.07 -16.34 -11.82
N LYS A 19 -0.19 -17.01 -11.09
CA LYS A 19 -0.09 -16.95 -9.63
C LYS A 19 1.09 -16.12 -9.14
N LYS A 20 1.91 -15.58 -10.05
CA LYS A 20 3.06 -14.74 -9.69
C LYS A 20 2.60 -13.36 -9.25
N LEU A 21 3.19 -12.87 -8.18
CA LEU A 21 3.05 -11.47 -7.78
C LEU A 21 3.91 -10.60 -8.71
N GLN A 22 3.36 -9.44 -9.05
CA GLN A 22 4.07 -8.42 -9.82
C GLN A 22 4.70 -7.41 -8.85
N TRP A 23 5.97 -7.08 -9.07
CA TRP A 23 6.72 -6.19 -8.22
C TRP A 23 7.28 -5.02 -9.00
N VAL A 24 7.05 -3.82 -8.49
CA VAL A 24 7.71 -2.61 -8.97
C VAL A 24 9.01 -2.47 -8.21
N LYS A 25 10.13 -2.53 -8.94
CA LYS A 25 11.48 -2.39 -8.36
C LYS A 25 11.91 -0.94 -8.38
N ILE A 26 12.16 -0.38 -7.21
CA ILE A 26 12.58 1.00 -7.03
C ILE A 26 14.00 1.03 -6.43
N LYS A 27 14.85 1.87 -7.00
CA LYS A 27 16.14 2.23 -6.42
C LYS A 27 15.95 3.48 -5.56
N ASP A 28 16.21 3.35 -4.26
CA ASP A 28 16.15 4.43 -3.26
C ASP A 28 17.53 4.58 -2.61
N GLY A 29 18.38 5.40 -3.20
CA GLY A 29 19.80 5.44 -2.86
C GLY A 29 20.48 4.09 -3.07
N ASP A 30 21.14 3.59 -2.04
CA ASP A 30 21.81 2.28 -2.06
C ASP A 30 20.87 1.10 -1.82
N LYS A 31 19.60 1.38 -1.51
CA LYS A 31 18.60 0.35 -1.23
C LYS A 31 17.82 -0.02 -2.49
N THR A 32 17.33 -1.24 -2.51
CA THR A 32 16.33 -1.69 -3.48
C THR A 32 15.05 -2.01 -2.71
N LEU A 33 13.97 -1.40 -3.14
CA LEU A 33 12.63 -1.66 -2.64
C LEU A 33 11.83 -2.36 -3.73
N LEU A 34 11.13 -3.43 -3.36
CA LEU A 34 10.17 -4.10 -4.22
C LEU A 34 8.77 -3.85 -3.64
N ILE A 35 7.93 -3.14 -4.38
CA ILE A 35 6.55 -2.86 -3.97
C ILE A 35 5.62 -3.71 -4.84
N CYS A 36 4.74 -4.50 -4.22
CA CYS A 36 3.72 -5.22 -4.97
C CYS A 36 2.82 -4.23 -5.72
N ASP A 37 2.51 -4.53 -6.96
CA ASP A 37 1.69 -3.68 -7.82
C ASP A 37 0.25 -3.52 -7.32
N ARG A 38 -0.20 -4.38 -6.41
CA ARG A 38 -1.59 -4.42 -5.92
C ARG A 38 -1.72 -4.88 -4.47
N VAL A 39 -2.90 -4.67 -3.89
CA VAL A 39 -3.33 -5.33 -2.66
C VAL A 39 -3.55 -6.81 -2.96
N ILE A 40 -2.93 -7.70 -2.17
CA ILE A 40 -2.99 -9.15 -2.38
C ILE A 40 -3.84 -9.89 -1.36
N LEU A 41 -4.23 -9.24 -0.28
CA LEU A 41 -5.02 -9.82 0.78
C LEU A 41 -5.98 -8.77 1.34
N VAL A 42 -7.27 -9.06 1.31
CA VAL A 42 -8.35 -8.20 1.85
C VAL A 42 -9.07 -8.91 3.00
N ASN A 43 -10.01 -8.22 3.65
CA ASN A 43 -10.70 -8.74 4.84
C ASN A 43 -9.75 -9.09 5.99
N VAL A 44 -8.64 -8.37 6.10
CA VAL A 44 -7.65 -8.49 7.18
C VAL A 44 -7.59 -7.20 7.96
N THR A 45 -7.45 -7.29 9.27
CA THR A 45 -7.27 -6.13 10.13
C THR A 45 -5.80 -5.71 10.17
N TRP A 46 -5.53 -4.45 10.48
CA TRP A 46 -4.17 -4.01 10.75
C TRP A 46 -3.57 -4.78 11.96
N ASN A 47 -4.41 -5.09 12.96
CA ASN A 47 -3.98 -5.86 14.14
C ASN A 47 -3.53 -7.28 13.77
N ASP A 48 -4.22 -7.96 12.85
CA ASP A 48 -3.81 -9.28 12.37
C ASP A 48 -2.46 -9.21 11.67
N LEU A 49 -2.30 -8.22 10.77
CA LEU A 49 -1.04 -8.00 10.04
C LEU A 49 0.11 -7.69 11.01
N ASN A 50 -0.14 -6.84 12.02
CA ASN A 50 0.86 -6.49 13.02
C ASN A 50 1.26 -7.69 13.89
N SER A 51 0.30 -8.49 14.32
CA SER A 51 0.55 -9.71 15.10
C SER A 51 1.37 -10.74 14.34
N ALA A 52 1.23 -10.79 13.00
CA ALA A 52 2.06 -11.62 12.13
C ALA A 52 3.45 -11.00 11.82
N GLY A 53 3.68 -9.76 12.23
CA GLY A 53 4.92 -9.02 11.96
C GLY A 53 4.98 -8.36 10.57
N TRP A 54 3.87 -8.31 9.82
CA TRP A 54 3.85 -7.86 8.43
C TRP A 54 3.72 -6.33 8.28
N ILE A 55 3.48 -5.61 9.35
CA ILE A 55 3.40 -4.15 9.30
C ILE A 55 4.80 -3.52 9.26
N PHE A 56 5.66 -3.87 10.23
CA PHE A 56 6.95 -3.20 10.44
C PHE A 56 8.14 -3.99 9.91
N GLY A 57 7.93 -5.22 9.50
CA GLY A 57 8.92 -6.05 8.84
C GLY A 57 9.17 -7.40 9.50
N LYS A 58 8.92 -8.44 8.73
CA LYS A 58 9.23 -9.84 9.05
C LYS A 58 10.22 -10.38 8.03
N GLU A 59 11.24 -11.08 8.49
CA GLU A 59 12.13 -11.80 7.57
C GLU A 59 11.35 -12.92 6.87
N VAL A 60 11.44 -12.94 5.54
CA VAL A 60 10.89 -13.99 4.69
C VAL A 60 11.97 -14.47 3.72
N ASN A 61 11.90 -15.73 3.32
CA ASN A 61 12.77 -16.30 2.28
C ASN A 61 11.94 -16.52 1.02
N ILE A 62 12.38 -15.95 -0.09
CA ILE A 62 11.76 -16.13 -1.41
C ILE A 62 12.88 -16.52 -2.39
N ASP A 63 12.77 -17.67 -3.01
CA ASP A 63 13.73 -18.19 -3.98
C ASP A 63 15.19 -18.22 -3.45
N GLY A 64 15.35 -18.52 -2.15
CA GLY A 64 16.65 -18.58 -1.48
C GLY A 64 17.20 -17.22 -1.02
N ALA A 65 16.56 -16.11 -1.35
CA ALA A 65 16.95 -14.78 -0.92
C ALA A 65 16.11 -14.31 0.30
N LYS A 66 16.76 -13.59 1.22
CA LYS A 66 16.12 -13.01 2.40
C LYS A 66 15.61 -11.62 2.10
N TYR A 67 14.37 -11.36 2.49
CA TYR A 67 13.70 -10.07 2.37
C TYR A 67 13.06 -9.67 3.70
N LYS A 68 12.77 -8.37 3.83
CA LYS A 68 12.03 -7.83 4.97
C LYS A 68 10.62 -7.43 4.51
N LEU A 69 9.67 -8.35 4.63
CA LEU A 69 8.26 -8.13 4.29
C LEU A 69 7.61 -7.11 5.24
N ARG A 70 7.00 -6.07 4.69
CA ARG A 70 6.33 -5.01 5.47
C ARG A 70 5.24 -4.29 4.68
N SER A 71 4.46 -3.44 5.35
CA SER A 71 3.63 -2.41 4.72
C SER A 71 4.48 -1.20 4.32
N LEU A 72 3.96 -0.37 3.42
CA LEU A 72 4.52 0.94 3.11
C LEU A 72 4.22 1.94 4.23
N THR A 73 5.05 2.96 4.35
CA THR A 73 4.69 4.17 5.10
C THR A 73 3.73 5.02 4.29
N GLY A 74 2.73 5.64 4.94
CA GLY A 74 1.67 6.42 4.30
C GLY A 74 1.37 7.77 4.94
N GLY A 75 2.11 8.11 6.01
CA GLY A 75 1.93 9.34 6.78
C GLY A 75 0.98 9.17 7.97
N THR A 76 1.15 10.03 8.99
CA THR A 76 0.40 9.99 10.25
C THR A 76 -0.89 10.82 10.23
N GLY A 77 -1.16 11.53 9.15
CA GLY A 77 -2.34 12.38 8.93
C GLY A 77 -2.42 12.87 7.50
N PRO A 78 -3.54 13.50 7.08
CA PRO A 78 -3.60 14.20 5.80
C PRO A 78 -2.77 15.48 5.87
N ARG A 79 -2.24 15.94 4.74
CA ARG A 79 -1.46 17.20 4.66
C ARG A 79 -2.29 18.42 4.98
N SER A 80 -3.55 18.41 4.57
CA SER A 80 -4.52 19.44 4.89
C SER A 80 -5.62 18.84 5.74
N ALA A 81 -5.91 19.45 6.88
CA ALA A 81 -6.80 18.89 7.89
C ALA A 81 -8.22 18.56 7.39
N ASN A 82 -8.67 19.19 6.31
CA ASN A 82 -10.00 19.02 5.74
C ASN A 82 -9.99 18.51 4.30
N ASP A 83 -8.83 18.02 3.84
CA ASP A 83 -8.65 17.53 2.47
C ASP A 83 -7.94 16.17 2.46
N TRP A 84 -8.75 15.12 2.41
CA TRP A 84 -8.28 13.73 2.35
C TRP A 84 -7.52 13.39 1.05
N TYR A 85 -7.66 14.23 0.02
CA TYR A 85 -6.98 14.10 -1.27
C TYR A 85 -5.66 14.89 -1.34
N SER A 86 -5.25 15.51 -0.23
CA SER A 86 -3.99 16.25 -0.16
C SER A 86 -2.74 15.38 -0.03
N GLY A 87 -2.90 14.08 0.21
CA GLY A 87 -1.79 13.17 0.51
C GLY A 87 -1.49 13.07 2.00
N GLY A 88 -0.43 12.33 2.36
CA GLY A 88 -0.04 12.10 3.74
C GLY A 88 0.98 13.09 4.29
N THR A 89 1.02 13.27 5.59
CA THR A 89 2.07 14.04 6.28
C THR A 89 2.82 13.13 7.28
N PRO A 90 4.17 13.17 7.35
CA PRO A 90 5.08 13.93 6.49
C PRO A 90 5.09 13.45 5.03
N THR A 91 5.46 14.32 4.12
CA THR A 91 5.42 14.08 2.66
C THR A 91 6.48 13.10 2.17
N ASN A 92 7.50 12.83 2.96
CA ASN A 92 8.56 11.86 2.66
C ASN A 92 8.17 10.40 2.99
N ASN A 93 6.88 10.12 3.22
CA ASN A 93 6.39 8.75 3.34
C ASN A 93 6.47 8.02 1.98
N GLU A 94 6.62 6.69 2.03
CA GLU A 94 6.88 5.89 0.82
C GLU A 94 5.72 5.89 -0.17
N TRP A 95 4.48 5.95 0.31
CA TRP A 95 3.33 6.02 -0.58
C TRP A 95 3.37 7.28 -1.44
N ASP A 96 3.59 8.45 -0.83
CA ASP A 96 3.61 9.70 -1.58
C ASP A 96 4.86 9.82 -2.47
N ARG A 97 6.01 9.35 -2.01
CA ARG A 97 7.23 9.33 -2.82
C ARG A 97 7.08 8.46 -4.06
N PHE A 98 6.57 7.25 -3.92
CA PHE A 98 6.66 6.21 -4.95
C PHE A 98 5.33 5.96 -5.65
N VAL A 99 4.23 5.80 -4.92
CA VAL A 99 2.92 5.49 -5.52
C VAL A 99 2.28 6.75 -6.09
N THR A 100 2.20 7.86 -5.37
CA THR A 100 1.73 9.12 -5.95
C THR A 100 2.80 9.85 -6.77
N ARG A 101 4.03 9.32 -6.77
CA ARG A 101 5.15 9.81 -7.55
C ARG A 101 5.46 11.29 -7.31
N GLU A 102 5.43 11.74 -6.09
CA GLU A 102 5.91 13.08 -5.73
C GLU A 102 7.42 13.19 -5.87
N GLU A 103 8.12 12.06 -5.81
CA GLU A 103 9.51 11.93 -6.24
C GLU A 103 9.55 11.47 -7.70
N VAL A 104 10.35 12.14 -8.52
CA VAL A 104 10.52 11.78 -9.94
C VAL A 104 11.36 10.52 -10.05
N ILE A 105 10.75 9.41 -10.47
CA ILE A 105 11.43 8.13 -10.65
C ILE A 105 11.41 7.77 -12.13
N THR A 106 12.61 7.64 -12.71
CA THR A 106 12.75 7.27 -14.11
C THR A 106 12.16 5.89 -14.39
N GLY A 107 11.35 5.79 -15.43
CA GLY A 107 10.74 4.54 -15.87
C GLY A 107 9.37 4.21 -15.21
N LEU A 108 8.93 4.98 -14.21
CA LEU A 108 7.58 4.87 -13.70
C LEU A 108 6.63 5.85 -14.39
N PRO A 109 5.39 5.46 -14.72
CA PRO A 109 4.39 6.37 -15.26
C PRO A 109 4.06 7.45 -14.22
N ALA A 110 3.86 8.68 -14.68
CA ALA A 110 3.38 9.76 -13.84
C ALA A 110 1.87 9.63 -13.65
N PRO A 111 1.33 9.95 -12.45
CA PRO A 111 -0.11 10.10 -12.29
C PRO A 111 -0.60 11.26 -13.16
N VAL A 112 -1.78 11.10 -13.76
CA VAL A 112 -2.50 12.21 -14.39
C VAL A 112 -3.35 12.92 -13.34
N SER A 113 -3.86 14.12 -13.65
CA SER A 113 -4.66 14.89 -12.67
C SER A 113 -5.85 14.10 -12.13
N SER A 114 -6.49 13.30 -12.96
CA SER A 114 -7.59 12.42 -12.53
C SER A 114 -7.17 11.34 -11.52
N ASP A 115 -5.94 10.84 -11.56
CA ASP A 115 -5.45 9.89 -10.54
C ASP A 115 -5.33 10.52 -9.14
N LEU A 116 -5.22 11.84 -9.09
CA LEU A 116 -4.97 12.61 -7.87
C LEU A 116 -6.20 13.38 -7.40
N ASP A 117 -7.26 13.43 -8.21
CA ASP A 117 -8.47 14.21 -7.99
C ASP A 117 -9.48 13.46 -7.10
N SER A 118 -10.31 14.23 -6.41
CA SER A 118 -11.44 13.76 -5.60
C SER A 118 -12.64 13.27 -6.41
N SER A 119 -12.68 13.53 -7.70
CA SER A 119 -13.84 13.27 -8.57
C SER A 119 -13.80 11.92 -9.30
N LEU A 120 -12.86 11.03 -8.95
CA LEU A 120 -12.72 9.77 -9.66
C LEU A 120 -13.96 8.88 -9.54
N ASN A 121 -14.56 8.63 -10.68
CA ASN A 121 -15.46 7.51 -10.86
C ASN A 121 -14.67 6.22 -10.85
N SER A 122 -15.16 5.22 -10.14
CA SER A 122 -14.60 3.85 -10.10
C SER A 122 -14.50 3.16 -11.48
N THR A 123 -14.89 3.82 -12.55
CA THR A 123 -14.84 3.34 -13.94
C THR A 123 -13.61 3.84 -14.70
N ASP A 124 -12.86 4.82 -14.22
CA ASP A 124 -11.69 5.34 -14.92
C ASP A 124 -10.40 4.62 -14.51
N LEU A 125 -10.36 3.33 -14.79
CA LEU A 125 -9.21 2.46 -14.53
C LEU A 125 -8.12 2.56 -15.61
N SER A 126 -8.29 3.47 -16.60
CA SER A 126 -7.51 3.45 -17.83
C SER A 126 -6.15 4.14 -17.75
N SER A 127 -5.85 4.88 -16.67
CA SER A 127 -4.55 5.52 -16.55
C SER A 127 -3.42 4.49 -16.46
N ALA A 128 -2.31 4.73 -17.14
CA ALA A 128 -1.13 3.86 -17.06
C ALA A 128 -0.59 3.76 -15.62
N HIS A 129 -0.77 4.81 -14.84
CA HIS A 129 -0.40 4.86 -13.43
C HIS A 129 -1.26 3.90 -12.58
N ASN A 130 -2.59 3.92 -12.76
CA ASN A 130 -3.46 2.97 -12.07
C ASN A 130 -3.27 1.54 -12.57
N GLN A 131 -3.02 1.32 -13.87
CA GLN A 131 -2.71 -0.01 -14.40
C GLN A 131 -1.44 -0.60 -13.78
N LEU A 132 -0.45 0.25 -13.47
CA LEU A 132 0.75 -0.20 -12.76
C LEU A 132 0.48 -0.45 -11.28
N TRP A 133 -0.15 0.50 -10.58
CA TRP A 133 -0.24 0.47 -9.12
C TRP A 133 -1.53 -0.16 -8.58
N ASN A 134 -2.56 -0.33 -9.41
CA ASN A 134 -3.85 -0.91 -8.99
C ASN A 134 -4.35 -0.34 -7.64
N TRP A 135 -4.29 1.01 -7.51
CA TRP A 135 -4.66 1.69 -6.25
C TRP A 135 -6.16 1.93 -6.13
N MET A 136 -6.91 1.93 -7.26
CA MET A 136 -8.36 2.19 -7.25
C MET A 136 -9.15 1.01 -6.70
N GLY A 137 -10.18 1.33 -5.92
CA GLY A 137 -11.17 0.36 -5.43
C GLY A 137 -10.78 -0.39 -4.16
N VAL A 138 -9.49 -0.37 -3.75
CA VAL A 138 -9.03 -1.06 -2.54
C VAL A 138 -8.00 -0.21 -1.79
N TYR A 139 -8.27 0.05 -0.52
CA TYR A 139 -7.33 0.71 0.38
C TYR A 139 -6.17 -0.21 0.77
N THR A 140 -5.01 0.39 0.91
CA THR A 140 -3.80 -0.26 1.44
C THR A 140 -3.56 0.14 2.88
N TRP A 141 -3.45 -0.81 3.80
CA TRP A 141 -2.96 -0.57 5.16
C TRP A 141 -1.52 -0.05 5.13
N CYS A 142 -1.28 1.06 5.82
CA CYS A 142 0.06 1.62 6.04
C CYS A 142 0.55 1.37 7.47
N GLN A 143 1.81 1.72 7.74
CA GLN A 143 2.42 1.45 9.05
C GLN A 143 1.88 2.35 10.16
N GLU A 144 1.51 3.59 9.84
CA GLU A 144 1.36 4.65 10.82
C GLU A 144 0.04 4.60 11.58
N THR A 145 0.16 4.96 12.84
CA THR A 145 -0.95 5.38 13.69
C THR A 145 -1.37 6.78 13.31
N TYR A 146 -2.67 7.02 13.22
CA TYR A 146 -3.20 8.38 13.03
C TYR A 146 -2.87 9.26 14.24
N SER A 147 -2.26 10.42 13.97
CA SER A 147 -1.76 11.32 15.02
C SER A 147 -2.84 11.83 15.98
N SER A 148 -4.09 11.96 15.49
CA SER A 148 -5.22 12.46 16.27
C SER A 148 -6.03 11.36 16.97
N ASN A 149 -5.78 10.07 16.64
CA ASN A 149 -6.49 8.95 17.27
C ASN A 149 -5.64 7.67 17.23
N THR A 150 -5.14 7.24 18.38
CA THR A 150 -4.25 6.09 18.51
C THR A 150 -4.86 4.73 18.20
N SER A 151 -6.20 4.63 18.15
CA SER A 151 -6.91 3.42 17.73
C SER A 151 -7.02 3.28 16.20
N TYR A 152 -6.66 4.33 15.45
CA TYR A 152 -6.78 4.38 14.00
C TYR A 152 -5.43 4.25 13.31
N ARG A 153 -5.45 3.69 12.11
CA ARG A 153 -4.28 3.49 11.26
C ARG A 153 -4.50 4.12 9.90
N ALA A 154 -3.43 4.61 9.32
CA ALA A 154 -3.45 5.17 7.97
C ALA A 154 -3.78 4.09 6.93
N ILE A 155 -4.67 4.43 6.00
CA ILE A 155 -4.93 3.69 4.76
C ILE A 155 -4.83 4.63 3.58
N ARG A 156 -4.39 4.10 2.42
CA ARG A 156 -4.11 4.88 1.22
C ARG A 156 -4.76 4.27 -0.01
N GLY A 157 -5.03 5.10 -1.02
CA GLY A 157 -5.60 4.66 -2.29
C GLY A 157 -7.12 4.57 -2.26
N CYS A 158 -7.70 3.69 -3.06
CA CYS A 158 -9.11 3.42 -3.28
C CYS A 158 -9.82 4.52 -4.10
N ASP A 159 -10.03 5.70 -3.58
CA ASP A 159 -10.80 6.77 -4.24
C ASP A 159 -9.92 7.69 -5.10
N SER A 160 -8.63 7.71 -4.80
CA SER A 160 -7.59 8.45 -5.55
C SER A 160 -6.23 7.89 -5.14
N ALA A 161 -5.24 7.97 -6.02
CA ALA A 161 -3.86 7.61 -5.68
C ALA A 161 -3.32 8.42 -4.49
N ARG A 162 -3.77 9.68 -4.35
CA ARG A 162 -3.35 10.58 -3.27
C ARG A 162 -4.20 10.44 -2.00
N TYR A 163 -5.34 9.74 -2.05
CA TYR A 163 -6.27 9.66 -0.94
C TYR A 163 -5.60 9.11 0.33
N TRP A 164 -5.78 9.86 1.41
CA TRP A 164 -5.36 9.49 2.76
C TRP A 164 -6.56 9.50 3.68
N VAL A 165 -6.78 8.43 4.41
CA VAL A 165 -7.79 8.37 5.47
C VAL A 165 -7.30 7.45 6.57
N SER A 166 -7.93 7.50 7.73
CA SER A 166 -7.63 6.60 8.85
C SER A 166 -8.86 5.79 9.25
N ILE A 167 -8.64 4.56 9.64
CA ILE A 167 -9.70 3.65 10.09
C ILE A 167 -9.22 2.85 11.31
N ASN A 168 -10.17 2.35 12.10
CA ASN A 168 -9.86 1.57 13.29
C ASN A 168 -8.98 0.35 12.95
N ALA A 169 -7.93 0.11 13.74
CA ALA A 169 -6.98 -0.98 13.52
C ALA A 169 -7.60 -2.40 13.51
N ALA A 170 -8.79 -2.56 14.09
CA ALA A 170 -9.55 -3.81 14.10
C ALA A 170 -10.58 -3.90 12.98
N TYR A 171 -10.64 -2.92 12.07
CA TYR A 171 -11.61 -2.93 10.96
C TYR A 171 -11.20 -3.95 9.90
N SER A 172 -12.18 -4.71 9.42
CA SER A 172 -12.03 -5.69 8.34
C SER A 172 -13.10 -5.45 7.29
N ASN A 173 -12.69 -5.33 6.03
CA ASN A 173 -13.59 -5.04 4.91
C ASN A 173 -12.97 -5.54 3.61
N PRO A 174 -13.75 -6.00 2.60
CA PRO A 174 -13.24 -6.41 1.30
C PRO A 174 -12.51 -5.31 0.53
N ASN A 175 -12.71 -4.04 0.90
CA ASN A 175 -12.06 -2.89 0.27
C ASN A 175 -10.83 -2.39 1.03
N VAL A 176 -10.37 -3.10 2.05
CA VAL A 176 -9.16 -2.74 2.81
C VAL A 176 -8.25 -3.94 2.94
N GLY A 177 -6.97 -3.77 2.64
CA GLY A 177 -6.09 -4.91 2.64
C GLY A 177 -4.60 -4.61 2.69
N PHE A 178 -3.81 -5.65 2.48
CA PHE A 178 -2.36 -5.65 2.57
C PHE A 178 -1.72 -5.61 1.19
N ARG A 179 -0.89 -4.60 0.97
CA ARG A 179 0.06 -4.48 -0.15
C ARG A 179 1.46 -4.65 0.40
N PRO A 180 2.16 -5.74 0.06
CA PRO A 180 3.50 -5.98 0.57
C PRO A 180 4.56 -5.10 -0.09
N ALA A 181 5.59 -4.76 0.69
CA ALA A 181 6.88 -4.27 0.24
C ALA A 181 8.00 -5.15 0.81
N LEU A 182 9.09 -5.29 0.06
CA LEU A 182 10.27 -6.10 0.40
C LEU A 182 11.53 -5.25 0.34
#